data_0fd956200c76ee2c36c0bc8aab73a76e
#
_entry.id   0fd956200c76ee2c36c0bc8aab73a76e
#
_cell.length_a   1.000
_cell.length_b   1.000
_cell.length_c   1.000
_cell.angle_alpha   90.00
_cell.angle_beta   90.00
_cell.angle_gamma   90.00
#
_symmetry.space_group_name_H-M   'P 1'
#
loop_
_entity.id
_entity.type
_entity.pdbx_description
1 polymer ?
#
loop_
_entity_poly.entity_id
_entity_poly.type
_entity_poly.pdbx_seq_one_letter_code
_entity_poly.pdbx_strand_id
1 'polypeptide(L)'
;MIDKNLIVMLTWHDVTVANAKELFLECCGAAATHWGFKIEGTTPESMAELIGLMKQAGKRTYIEVLAIDEPTCLKSAQLCARCGADHLLGTLYYESVHRVCKEAGIAYSPFVALDPDTRLRAPIGQVVEAVTETEAKGVDGINLSAFRYLGGDPEELLAAVSGTVEKPFSIAGSVNSFERIDYLKTLPMLGAFTIGGAFFENKFGGSFAEQIDKVCAYLKN
;
A
#
# COMPACT_ATOMS: atom_id res chain seq x y z
N MET A 1 20.79 -4.05 -1.54
CA MET A 1 19.74 -3.28 -0.85
C MET A 1 18.55 -3.25 -1.79
N ILE A 2 17.35 -3.47 -1.29
CA ILE A 2 16.12 -3.46 -2.12
C ILE A 2 15.78 -2.01 -2.46
N ASP A 3 15.44 -1.72 -3.72
CA ASP A 3 14.96 -0.40 -4.12
C ASP A 3 13.62 -0.10 -3.44
N LYS A 4 13.53 1.06 -2.80
CA LYS A 4 12.33 1.50 -2.11
C LYS A 4 11.45 2.31 -3.05
N ASN A 5 10.20 1.88 -3.21
CA ASN A 5 9.26 2.47 -4.14
C ASN A 5 8.22 3.33 -3.42
N LEU A 6 8.02 4.55 -3.92
CA LEU A 6 6.87 5.35 -3.57
C LEU A 6 5.64 4.84 -4.33
N ILE A 7 4.59 4.45 -3.60
CA ILE A 7 3.25 4.24 -4.16
C ILE A 7 2.44 5.50 -3.91
N VAL A 8 2.12 6.23 -4.97
CA VAL A 8 1.25 7.42 -4.89
C VAL A 8 -0.19 6.97 -4.76
N MET A 9 -0.85 7.34 -3.66
CA MET A 9 -2.25 6.97 -3.42
C MET A 9 -3.19 8.14 -3.72
N LEU A 10 -4.12 7.94 -4.63
CA LEU A 10 -5.20 8.90 -4.93
C LEU A 10 -6.30 8.83 -3.85
N THR A 11 -5.87 8.84 -2.59
CA THR A 11 -6.69 8.58 -1.41
C THR A 11 -6.47 9.65 -0.36
N TRP A 12 -7.56 10.23 0.12
CA TRP A 12 -7.58 11.18 1.22
C TRP A 12 -8.71 10.80 2.19
N HIS A 13 -8.46 10.93 3.50
CA HIS A 13 -9.39 10.48 4.55
C HIS A 13 -9.88 9.04 4.37
N ASP A 14 -8.95 8.15 4.01
CA ASP A 14 -9.19 6.72 3.79
C ASP A 14 -10.17 6.36 2.66
N VAL A 15 -10.46 7.31 1.77
CA VAL A 15 -11.35 7.14 0.60
C VAL A 15 -10.66 7.65 -0.66
N THR A 16 -10.83 6.98 -1.78
CA THR A 16 -10.38 7.47 -3.09
C THR A 16 -11.11 8.76 -3.44
N VAL A 17 -10.34 9.80 -3.79
CA VAL A 17 -10.92 11.12 -4.06
C VAL A 17 -11.81 11.10 -5.30
N ALA A 18 -12.89 11.89 -5.28
CA ALA A 18 -13.87 11.88 -6.36
C ALA A 18 -13.29 12.32 -7.74
N ASN A 19 -12.25 13.16 -7.72
CA ASN A 19 -11.51 13.60 -8.91
C ASN A 19 -10.21 12.82 -9.15
N ALA A 20 -10.15 11.54 -8.72
CA ALA A 20 -8.94 10.73 -8.86
C ALA A 20 -8.45 10.60 -10.30
N LYS A 21 -9.37 10.49 -11.26
CA LYS A 21 -9.07 10.39 -12.68
C LYS A 21 -8.39 11.67 -13.21
N GLU A 22 -8.98 12.81 -12.94
CA GLU A 22 -8.48 14.12 -13.36
C GLU A 22 -7.11 14.38 -12.76
N LEU A 23 -6.97 14.15 -11.45
CA LEU A 23 -5.71 14.30 -10.72
C LEU A 23 -4.61 13.37 -11.26
N PHE A 24 -4.95 12.11 -11.57
CA PHE A 24 -3.99 11.21 -12.19
C PHE A 24 -3.53 11.71 -13.55
N LEU A 25 -4.46 12.15 -14.42
CA LEU A 25 -4.12 12.66 -15.75
C LEU A 25 -3.24 13.91 -15.70
N GLU A 26 -3.46 14.80 -14.73
CA GLU A 26 -2.62 15.98 -14.50
C GLU A 26 -1.21 15.62 -14.03
N CYS A 27 -1.07 14.54 -13.26
CA CYS A 27 0.16 14.18 -12.56
C CYS A 27 0.85 12.91 -13.10
N CYS A 28 0.30 12.22 -14.10
CA CYS A 28 0.84 10.95 -14.60
C CYS A 28 2.27 11.05 -15.16
N GLY A 29 2.72 12.25 -15.55
CA GLY A 29 4.09 12.54 -15.96
C GLY A 29 5.11 12.62 -14.82
N ALA A 30 4.68 12.68 -13.56
CA ALA A 30 5.58 12.69 -12.40
C ALA A 30 6.40 11.40 -12.30
N ALA A 31 7.54 11.48 -11.60
CA ALA A 31 8.58 10.45 -11.57
C ALA A 31 8.16 9.12 -10.96
N ALA A 32 7.08 9.08 -10.15
CA ALA A 32 6.61 7.84 -9.55
C ALA A 32 6.07 6.85 -10.59
N THR A 33 6.52 5.60 -10.48
CA THR A 33 6.10 4.50 -11.36
C THR A 33 5.00 3.63 -10.75
N HIS A 34 4.73 3.77 -9.44
CA HIS A 34 3.77 2.98 -8.69
C HIS A 34 2.64 3.90 -8.21
N TRP A 35 1.41 3.56 -8.58
CA TRP A 35 0.23 4.35 -8.28
C TRP A 35 -0.89 3.45 -7.77
N GLY A 36 -1.68 3.98 -6.87
CA GLY A 36 -2.77 3.23 -6.29
C GLY A 36 -3.89 4.09 -5.74
N PHE A 37 -4.89 3.41 -5.27
CA PHE A 37 -6.04 4.00 -4.61
C PHE A 37 -6.73 2.95 -3.74
N LYS A 38 -7.68 3.39 -2.90
CA LYS A 38 -8.53 2.48 -2.13
C LYS A 38 -9.75 2.06 -2.93
N ILE A 39 -10.28 0.87 -2.62
CA ILE A 39 -11.54 0.43 -3.21
C ILE A 39 -12.70 1.34 -2.76
N GLU A 40 -12.64 1.86 -1.52
CA GLU A 40 -13.60 2.82 -1.00
C GLU A 40 -13.58 4.12 -1.83
N GLY A 41 -14.76 4.59 -2.18
CA GLY A 41 -14.95 5.78 -3.05
C GLY A 41 -14.91 5.48 -4.53
N THR A 42 -14.80 4.19 -4.95
CA THR A 42 -14.86 3.78 -6.35
C THR A 42 -16.11 2.99 -6.67
N THR A 43 -16.47 2.95 -7.96
CA THR A 43 -17.38 1.95 -8.55
C THR A 43 -16.56 0.96 -9.38
N PRO A 44 -17.09 -0.20 -9.74
CA PRO A 44 -16.40 -1.12 -10.65
C PRO A 44 -15.94 -0.45 -11.95
N GLU A 45 -16.75 0.45 -12.50
CA GLU A 45 -16.48 1.17 -13.74
C GLU A 45 -15.36 2.20 -13.57
N SER A 46 -15.43 3.04 -12.52
CA SER A 46 -14.38 4.05 -12.24
C SER A 46 -13.06 3.40 -11.87
N MET A 47 -13.09 2.27 -11.16
CA MET A 47 -11.92 1.49 -10.83
C MET A 47 -11.24 0.92 -12.09
N ALA A 48 -12.01 0.31 -12.98
CA ALA A 48 -11.50 -0.24 -14.24
C ALA A 48 -10.93 0.86 -15.14
N GLU A 49 -11.61 2.00 -15.24
CA GLU A 49 -11.13 3.15 -16.00
C GLU A 49 -9.79 3.68 -15.46
N LEU A 50 -9.71 3.91 -14.15
CA LEU A 50 -8.51 4.46 -13.51
C LEU A 50 -7.31 3.51 -13.64
N ILE A 51 -7.50 2.20 -13.42
CA ILE A 51 -6.48 1.18 -13.65
C ILE A 51 -6.02 1.19 -15.11
N GLY A 52 -6.96 1.26 -16.06
CA GLY A 52 -6.65 1.31 -17.49
C GLY A 52 -5.78 2.51 -17.85
N LEU A 53 -6.11 3.71 -17.35
CA LEU A 53 -5.34 4.93 -17.56
C LEU A 53 -3.93 4.83 -16.96
N MET A 54 -3.81 4.30 -15.73
CA MET A 54 -2.51 4.08 -15.08
C MET A 54 -1.62 3.15 -15.90
N LYS A 55 -2.18 2.03 -16.39
CA LYS A 55 -1.45 1.08 -17.24
C LYS A 55 -1.05 1.66 -18.59
N GLN A 56 -1.92 2.44 -19.24
CA GLN A 56 -1.59 3.15 -20.48
C GLN A 56 -0.44 4.15 -20.28
N ALA A 57 -0.34 4.76 -19.10
CA ALA A 57 0.78 5.62 -18.73
C ALA A 57 2.02 4.85 -18.25
N GLY A 58 2.06 3.52 -18.37
CA GLY A 58 3.18 2.67 -17.95
C GLY A 58 3.37 2.57 -16.43
N LYS A 59 2.33 2.86 -15.66
CA LYS A 59 2.39 2.79 -14.20
C LYS A 59 1.93 1.41 -13.71
N ARG A 60 2.55 0.94 -12.61
CA ARG A 60 2.11 -0.25 -11.89
C ARG A 60 0.99 0.12 -10.91
N THR A 61 -0.06 -0.67 -10.89
CA THR A 61 -1.31 -0.34 -10.18
C THR A 61 -1.44 -1.10 -8.86
N TYR A 62 -1.83 -0.38 -7.81
CA TYR A 62 -2.00 -0.91 -6.45
C TYR A 62 -3.39 -0.58 -5.94
N ILE A 63 -4.12 -1.58 -5.48
CA ILE A 63 -5.44 -1.38 -4.89
C ILE A 63 -5.36 -1.76 -3.41
N GLU A 64 -5.65 -0.80 -2.55
CA GLU A 64 -5.70 -1.04 -1.11
C GLU A 64 -7.13 -1.38 -0.68
N VAL A 65 -7.26 -2.45 0.08
CA VAL A 65 -8.53 -2.93 0.65
C VAL A 65 -8.37 -3.12 2.14
N LEU A 66 -9.08 -2.31 2.93
CA LEU A 66 -9.09 -2.43 4.38
C LEU A 66 -10.35 -3.18 4.83
N ALA A 67 -10.36 -4.49 4.70
CA ALA A 67 -11.43 -5.39 5.12
C ALA A 67 -10.87 -6.55 5.94
N ILE A 68 -11.68 -7.05 6.88
CA ILE A 68 -11.28 -8.11 7.82
C ILE A 68 -12.15 -9.35 7.75
N ASP A 69 -13.34 -9.29 7.14
CA ASP A 69 -14.19 -10.45 6.93
C ASP A 69 -13.94 -11.09 5.56
N GLU A 70 -13.95 -12.40 5.48
CA GLU A 70 -13.62 -13.14 4.27
C GLU A 70 -14.55 -12.81 3.08
N PRO A 71 -15.89 -12.72 3.23
CA PRO A 71 -16.76 -12.40 2.12
C PRO A 71 -16.43 -11.06 1.46
N THR A 72 -16.18 -10.01 2.25
CA THR A 72 -15.82 -8.68 1.75
C THR A 72 -14.43 -8.70 1.10
N CYS A 73 -13.45 -9.36 1.73
CA CYS A 73 -12.10 -9.54 1.19
C CYS A 73 -12.12 -10.26 -0.17
N LEU A 74 -12.87 -11.36 -0.27
CA LEU A 74 -12.98 -12.15 -1.50
C LEU A 74 -13.66 -11.37 -2.62
N LYS A 75 -14.77 -10.68 -2.32
CA LYS A 75 -15.46 -9.82 -3.30
C LYS A 75 -14.55 -8.73 -3.84
N SER A 76 -13.76 -8.12 -2.97
CA SER A 76 -12.82 -7.07 -3.34
C SER A 76 -11.68 -7.61 -4.21
N ALA A 77 -11.10 -8.76 -3.87
CA ALA A 77 -10.09 -9.43 -4.69
C ALA A 77 -10.62 -9.80 -6.08
N GLN A 78 -11.84 -10.33 -6.17
CA GLN A 78 -12.50 -10.62 -7.44
C GLN A 78 -12.72 -9.36 -8.28
N LEU A 79 -13.03 -8.21 -7.66
CA LEU A 79 -13.16 -6.94 -8.37
C LEU A 79 -11.79 -6.47 -8.87
N CYS A 80 -10.74 -6.53 -8.05
CA CYS A 80 -9.37 -6.23 -8.46
C CYS A 80 -8.95 -7.07 -9.69
N ALA A 81 -9.27 -8.37 -9.67
CA ALA A 81 -8.99 -9.29 -10.77
C ALA A 81 -9.72 -8.88 -12.06
N ARG A 82 -11.03 -8.60 -11.98
CA ARG A 82 -11.81 -8.15 -13.15
C ARG A 82 -11.34 -6.83 -13.72
N CYS A 83 -10.87 -5.91 -12.87
CA CYS A 83 -10.35 -4.61 -13.31
C CYS A 83 -8.88 -4.66 -13.76
N GLY A 84 -8.20 -5.80 -13.57
CA GLY A 84 -6.83 -5.99 -14.03
C GLY A 84 -5.78 -5.25 -13.19
N ALA A 85 -5.96 -5.15 -11.88
CA ALA A 85 -4.96 -4.59 -10.97
C ALA A 85 -3.68 -5.42 -10.98
N ASP A 86 -2.51 -4.79 -10.74
CA ASP A 86 -1.23 -5.50 -10.66
C ASP A 86 -0.93 -5.98 -9.25
N HIS A 87 -1.44 -5.29 -8.21
CA HIS A 87 -1.16 -5.62 -6.83
C HIS A 87 -2.36 -5.31 -5.93
N LEU A 88 -2.73 -6.28 -5.10
CA LEU A 88 -3.68 -6.12 -4.01
C LEU A 88 -2.91 -5.89 -2.70
N LEU A 89 -3.05 -4.68 -2.15
CA LEU A 89 -2.55 -4.33 -0.82
C LEU A 89 -3.69 -4.47 0.20
N GLY A 90 -3.45 -5.24 1.27
CA GLY A 90 -4.43 -5.34 2.34
C GLY A 90 -5.35 -6.54 2.22
N THR A 91 -6.56 -6.45 2.78
CA THR A 91 -7.34 -7.53 3.37
C THR A 91 -6.57 -8.23 4.52
N LEU A 92 -7.24 -8.99 5.39
CA LEU A 92 -6.55 -10.06 6.11
C LEU A 92 -6.33 -11.23 5.16
N TYR A 93 -5.36 -12.10 5.50
CA TYR A 93 -5.11 -13.29 4.71
C TYR A 93 -6.29 -14.27 4.77
N TYR A 94 -6.78 -14.65 3.59
CA TYR A 94 -7.70 -15.76 3.37
C TYR A 94 -7.23 -16.56 2.16
N GLU A 95 -7.27 -17.89 2.26
CA GLU A 95 -6.91 -18.79 1.16
C GLU A 95 -7.73 -18.54 -0.10
N SER A 96 -9.00 -18.21 0.05
CA SER A 96 -9.91 -17.86 -1.05
C SER A 96 -9.45 -16.59 -1.80
N VAL A 97 -8.99 -15.57 -1.07
CA VAL A 97 -8.44 -14.32 -1.62
C VAL A 97 -7.12 -14.58 -2.34
N HIS A 98 -6.20 -15.31 -1.68
CA HIS A 98 -4.90 -15.63 -2.26
C HIS A 98 -5.04 -16.44 -3.56
N ARG A 99 -5.96 -17.39 -3.61
CA ARG A 99 -6.25 -18.16 -4.82
C ARG A 99 -6.72 -17.26 -5.97
N VAL A 100 -7.65 -16.32 -5.73
CA VAL A 100 -8.11 -15.36 -6.75
C VAL A 100 -6.94 -14.52 -7.27
N CYS A 101 -6.10 -13.99 -6.37
CA CYS A 101 -4.94 -13.20 -6.76
C CYS A 101 -3.98 -14.03 -7.62
N LYS A 102 -3.67 -15.26 -7.21
CA LYS A 102 -2.77 -16.16 -7.92
C LYS A 102 -3.28 -16.55 -9.31
N GLU A 103 -4.57 -16.90 -9.43
CA GLU A 103 -5.20 -17.22 -10.71
C GLU A 103 -5.25 -16.02 -11.67
N ALA A 104 -5.39 -14.80 -11.14
CA ALA A 104 -5.40 -13.57 -11.92
C ALA A 104 -4.00 -12.97 -12.19
N GLY A 105 -2.93 -13.53 -11.61
CA GLY A 105 -1.58 -12.98 -11.72
C GLY A 105 -1.39 -11.65 -10.99
N ILE A 106 -2.15 -11.41 -9.92
CA ILE A 106 -2.07 -10.21 -9.08
C ILE A 106 -1.14 -10.51 -7.91
N ALA A 107 -0.14 -9.67 -7.67
CA ALA A 107 0.67 -9.75 -6.46
C ALA A 107 -0.19 -9.45 -5.22
N TYR A 108 0.02 -10.19 -4.13
CA TYR A 108 -0.78 -10.07 -2.93
C TYR A 108 0.06 -9.80 -1.68
N SER A 109 -0.22 -8.70 -1.01
CA SER A 109 0.40 -8.31 0.25
C SER A 109 -0.68 -7.99 1.29
N PRO A 110 -1.14 -8.98 2.08
CA PRO A 110 -2.17 -8.76 3.10
C PRO A 110 -1.69 -7.92 4.27
N PHE A 111 -2.63 -7.30 4.97
CA PHE A 111 -2.40 -6.81 6.34
C PHE A 111 -2.27 -7.98 7.31
N VAL A 112 -1.55 -7.75 8.39
CA VAL A 112 -1.39 -8.71 9.48
C VAL A 112 -1.80 -8.10 10.82
N ALA A 113 -2.26 -8.95 11.74
CA ALA A 113 -2.53 -8.60 13.14
C ALA A 113 -3.48 -7.40 13.35
N LEU A 114 -4.37 -7.12 12.38
CA LEU A 114 -5.42 -6.13 12.58
C LEU A 114 -6.50 -6.69 13.50
N ASP A 115 -6.96 -5.86 14.43
CA ASP A 115 -8.10 -6.16 15.28
C ASP A 115 -9.44 -5.94 14.54
N PRO A 116 -10.60 -6.26 15.18
CA PRO A 116 -11.91 -6.05 14.57
C PRO A 116 -12.24 -4.60 14.18
N ASP A 117 -11.54 -3.62 14.77
CA ASP A 117 -11.65 -2.20 14.42
C ASP A 117 -10.68 -1.78 13.29
N THR A 118 -10.03 -2.76 12.64
CA THR A 118 -9.00 -2.54 11.61
C THR A 118 -7.77 -1.77 12.12
N ARG A 119 -7.43 -1.93 13.41
CA ARG A 119 -6.30 -1.27 14.05
C ARG A 119 -5.19 -2.27 14.37
N LEU A 120 -3.96 -1.82 14.27
CA LEU A 120 -2.79 -2.58 14.68
C LEU A 120 -2.46 -2.26 16.14
N ARG A 121 -2.90 -3.14 17.08
CA ARG A 121 -2.71 -2.97 18.53
C ARG A 121 -1.97 -4.13 19.18
N ALA A 122 -1.79 -5.23 18.47
CA ALA A 122 -1.14 -6.43 19.01
C ALA A 122 0.31 -6.12 19.44
N PRO A 123 0.83 -6.73 20.51
CA PRO A 123 2.24 -6.64 20.88
C PRO A 123 3.16 -7.01 19.72
N ILE A 124 4.35 -6.39 19.65
CA ILE A 124 5.30 -6.57 18.53
C ILE A 124 5.59 -8.06 18.26
N GLY A 125 5.79 -8.86 19.30
CA GLY A 125 6.03 -10.31 19.14
C GLY A 125 4.89 -11.04 18.42
N GLN A 126 3.62 -10.68 18.70
CA GLN A 126 2.47 -11.27 18.01
C GLN A 126 2.36 -10.78 16.56
N VAL A 127 2.74 -9.52 16.28
CA VAL A 127 2.78 -9.01 14.89
C VAL A 127 3.84 -9.75 14.09
N VAL A 128 5.03 -9.96 14.67
CA VAL A 128 6.13 -10.72 14.04
C VAL A 128 5.73 -12.17 13.78
N GLU A 129 5.06 -12.83 14.72
CA GLU A 129 4.52 -14.18 14.53
C GLU A 129 3.50 -14.22 13.37
N ALA A 130 2.54 -13.29 13.35
CA ALA A 130 1.55 -13.18 12.27
C ALA A 130 2.19 -12.90 10.90
N VAL A 131 3.26 -12.11 10.85
CA VAL A 131 4.06 -11.88 9.64
C VAL A 131 4.65 -13.19 9.13
N THR A 132 5.37 -13.92 10.00
CA THR A 132 6.02 -15.20 9.66
C THR A 132 5.01 -16.22 9.17
N GLU A 133 3.90 -16.38 9.89
CA GLU A 133 2.82 -17.28 9.49
C GLU A 133 2.19 -16.93 8.14
N THR A 134 2.07 -15.63 7.85
CA THR A 134 1.47 -15.17 6.59
C THR A 134 2.44 -15.35 5.43
N GLU A 135 3.73 -15.07 5.60
CA GLU A 135 4.74 -15.33 4.57
C GLU A 135 4.86 -16.83 4.24
N ALA A 136 4.74 -17.70 5.24
CA ALA A 136 4.76 -19.17 5.05
C ALA A 136 3.62 -19.66 4.14
N LYS A 137 2.54 -18.91 3.96
CA LYS A 137 1.44 -19.19 3.04
C LYS A 137 1.74 -18.84 1.58
N GLY A 138 2.91 -18.25 1.32
CA GLY A 138 3.40 -18.00 -0.03
C GLY A 138 2.90 -16.69 -0.67
N VAL A 139 2.42 -15.72 0.12
CA VAL A 139 2.08 -14.36 -0.36
C VAL A 139 3.30 -13.64 -0.94
N ASP A 140 3.10 -12.60 -1.71
CA ASP A 140 4.19 -11.86 -2.38
C ASP A 140 4.90 -10.86 -1.46
N GLY A 141 4.28 -10.50 -0.35
CA GLY A 141 4.81 -9.62 0.69
C GLY A 141 3.78 -9.38 1.79
N ILE A 142 4.09 -8.44 2.67
CA ILE A 142 3.21 -8.00 3.77
C ILE A 142 2.93 -6.52 3.61
N ASN A 143 1.71 -6.07 3.92
CA ASN A 143 1.37 -4.66 4.03
C ASN A 143 1.14 -4.29 5.50
N LEU A 144 1.78 -3.24 6.01
CA LEU A 144 1.79 -2.93 7.43
C LEU A 144 1.38 -1.48 7.70
N SER A 145 0.37 -1.28 8.55
CA SER A 145 -0.06 0.07 9.00
C SER A 145 0.83 0.59 10.13
N ALA A 146 2.16 0.53 9.95
CA ALA A 146 3.13 0.72 11.03
C ALA A 146 3.05 2.08 11.72
N PHE A 147 2.94 3.18 10.97
CA PHE A 147 2.83 4.52 11.58
C PHE A 147 1.44 4.83 12.18
N ARG A 148 0.52 3.87 12.12
CA ARG A 148 -0.78 3.88 12.82
C ARG A 148 -0.81 2.85 13.95
N TYR A 149 0.36 2.30 14.32
CA TYR A 149 0.50 1.31 15.39
C TYR A 149 0.12 1.90 16.74
N LEU A 150 -0.71 1.19 17.51
CA LEU A 150 -1.24 1.60 18.81
C LEU A 150 -0.76 0.70 19.97
N GLY A 151 0.03 -0.32 19.67
CA GLY A 151 0.52 -1.29 20.66
C GLY A 151 1.91 -0.94 21.22
N GLY A 152 2.57 0.12 20.74
CA GLY A 152 3.91 0.53 21.16
C GLY A 152 4.56 1.50 20.18
N ASP A 153 5.88 1.49 20.11
CA ASP A 153 6.65 2.36 19.22
C ASP A 153 6.63 1.82 17.78
N PRO A 154 6.24 2.65 16.77
CA PRO A 154 6.23 2.25 15.37
C PRO A 154 7.59 1.87 14.80
N GLU A 155 8.68 2.50 15.27
CA GLU A 155 10.02 2.23 14.77
C GLU A 155 10.56 0.90 15.31
N GLU A 156 10.27 0.59 16.58
CA GLU A 156 10.57 -0.73 17.16
C GLU A 156 9.82 -1.84 16.41
N LEU A 157 8.54 -1.63 16.09
CA LEU A 157 7.77 -2.57 15.27
C LEU A 157 8.40 -2.76 13.89
N LEU A 158 8.73 -1.67 13.21
CA LEU A 158 9.32 -1.72 11.87
C LEU A 158 10.69 -2.38 11.86
N ALA A 159 11.53 -2.12 12.86
CA ALA A 159 12.83 -2.78 13.01
C ALA A 159 12.65 -4.29 13.21
N ALA A 160 11.73 -4.73 14.09
CA ALA A 160 11.45 -6.12 14.34
C ALA A 160 10.93 -6.84 13.09
N VAL A 161 9.95 -6.26 12.39
CA VAL A 161 9.41 -6.82 11.15
C VAL A 161 10.48 -6.89 10.06
N SER A 162 11.23 -5.81 9.83
CA SER A 162 12.30 -5.76 8.81
C SER A 162 13.43 -6.76 9.09
N GLY A 163 13.65 -7.11 10.36
CA GLY A 163 14.62 -8.13 10.76
C GLY A 163 14.12 -9.57 10.62
N THR A 164 12.83 -9.77 10.40
CA THR A 164 12.20 -11.10 10.39
C THR A 164 11.74 -11.52 9.00
N VAL A 165 11.20 -10.60 8.20
CA VAL A 165 10.64 -10.93 6.88
C VAL A 165 11.67 -11.49 5.90
N GLU A 166 11.27 -12.46 5.12
CA GLU A 166 12.08 -13.04 4.03
C GLU A 166 11.76 -12.38 2.67
N LYS A 167 10.61 -11.73 2.55
CA LYS A 167 10.17 -11.02 1.36
C LYS A 167 10.07 -9.52 1.61
N PRO A 168 10.11 -8.67 0.56
CA PRO A 168 9.87 -7.24 0.72
C PRO A 168 8.50 -6.96 1.28
N PHE A 169 8.42 -6.09 2.30
CA PHE A 169 7.16 -5.62 2.84
C PHE A 169 6.85 -4.18 2.40
N SER A 170 5.61 -3.75 2.56
CA SER A 170 5.16 -2.39 2.29
C SER A 170 4.55 -1.74 3.52
N ILE A 171 4.58 -0.40 3.56
CA ILE A 171 3.97 0.40 4.63
C ILE A 171 2.78 1.17 4.08
N ALA A 172 1.63 0.99 4.74
CA ALA A 172 0.39 1.67 4.43
C ALA A 172 0.25 2.97 5.23
N GLY A 173 0.37 4.09 4.53
CA GLY A 173 -0.01 5.41 5.03
C GLY A 173 0.88 6.04 6.09
N SER A 174 0.52 7.29 6.43
CA SER A 174 1.14 8.11 7.47
C SER A 174 2.63 8.45 7.27
N VAL A 175 3.17 8.26 6.06
CA VAL A 175 4.48 8.81 5.67
C VAL A 175 4.25 10.26 5.22
N ASN A 176 4.64 11.22 6.05
CA ASN A 176 4.27 12.63 5.90
C ASN A 176 5.41 13.62 6.10
N SER A 177 6.65 13.13 6.17
CA SER A 177 7.84 13.97 6.28
C SER A 177 9.08 13.29 5.71
N PHE A 178 10.12 14.06 5.42
CA PHE A 178 11.40 13.54 4.96
C PHE A 178 12.14 12.76 6.06
N GLU A 179 11.98 13.12 7.35
CA GLU A 179 12.55 12.38 8.47
C GLU A 179 12.01 10.94 8.53
N ARG A 180 10.70 10.75 8.27
CA ARG A 180 10.16 9.40 8.15
C ARG A 180 10.73 8.65 6.96
N ILE A 181 10.91 9.32 5.83
CA ILE A 181 11.54 8.70 4.65
C ILE A 181 12.99 8.31 4.95
N ASP A 182 13.76 9.14 5.67
CA ASP A 182 15.12 8.80 6.09
C ASP A 182 15.15 7.55 6.96
N TYR A 183 14.25 7.45 7.94
CA TYR A 183 14.12 6.23 8.72
C TYR A 183 13.76 5.02 7.83
N LEU A 184 12.81 5.16 6.93
CA LEU A 184 12.42 4.10 6.00
C LEU A 184 13.56 3.64 5.08
N LYS A 185 14.47 4.53 4.71
CA LYS A 185 15.67 4.19 3.93
C LYS A 185 16.59 3.25 4.68
N THR A 186 16.59 3.24 6.01
CA THR A 186 17.42 2.34 6.84
C THR A 186 16.92 0.90 6.89
N LEU A 187 15.64 0.64 6.58
CA LEU A 187 15.02 -0.68 6.69
C LEU A 187 15.40 -1.57 5.49
N PRO A 188 16.16 -2.66 5.68
CA PRO A 188 16.72 -3.42 4.55
C PRO A 188 15.67 -4.13 3.70
N MET A 189 14.57 -4.59 4.31
CA MET A 189 13.52 -5.37 3.64
C MET A 189 12.29 -4.55 3.25
N LEU A 190 12.30 -3.23 3.45
CA LEU A 190 11.23 -2.38 2.95
C LEU A 190 11.31 -2.28 1.42
N GLY A 191 10.24 -2.71 0.72
CA GLY A 191 10.12 -2.62 -0.75
C GLY A 191 9.34 -1.41 -1.22
N ALA A 192 8.32 -0.98 -0.46
CA ALA A 192 7.48 0.15 -0.85
C ALA A 192 6.81 0.82 0.36
N PHE A 193 6.33 2.04 0.15
CA PHE A 193 5.47 2.73 1.10
C PHE A 193 4.46 3.62 0.36
N THR A 194 3.31 3.84 0.97
CA THR A 194 2.25 4.64 0.37
C THR A 194 2.23 6.05 0.91
N ILE A 195 2.04 7.03 0.01
CA ILE A 195 1.72 8.42 0.36
C ILE A 195 0.46 8.83 -0.39
N GLY A 196 -0.58 9.23 0.35
CA GLY A 196 -1.80 9.83 -0.17
C GLY A 196 -2.09 11.15 0.55
N GLY A 197 -2.70 11.11 1.73
CA GLY A 197 -3.11 12.28 2.50
C GLY A 197 -2.03 13.36 2.63
N ALA A 198 -0.77 13.00 2.82
CA ALA A 198 0.33 13.96 2.95
C ALA A 198 0.54 14.82 1.70
N PHE A 199 0.28 14.30 0.49
CA PHE A 199 0.31 15.09 -0.75
C PHE A 199 -0.88 16.05 -0.82
N PHE A 200 -2.09 15.61 -0.44
CA PHE A 200 -3.27 16.50 -0.37
C PHE A 200 -3.10 17.62 0.67
N GLU A 201 -2.40 17.33 1.77
CA GLU A 201 -2.08 18.28 2.83
C GLU A 201 -0.83 19.14 2.52
N ASN A 202 -0.26 19.00 1.34
CA ASN A 202 0.93 19.74 0.89
C ASN A 202 2.15 19.62 1.84
N LYS A 203 2.38 18.43 2.45
CA LYS A 203 3.46 18.21 3.43
C LYS A 203 4.86 18.30 2.85
N PHE A 204 5.02 18.08 1.53
CA PHE A 204 6.31 18.13 0.84
C PHE A 204 6.49 19.41 0.00
N GLY A 205 5.48 20.29 -0.02
CA GLY A 205 5.51 21.62 -0.65
C GLY A 205 5.43 21.59 -2.17
N GLY A 206 4.63 22.47 -2.75
CA GLY A 206 4.42 22.60 -4.19
C GLY A 206 3.10 21.98 -4.67
N SER A 207 2.96 21.83 -5.98
CA SER A 207 1.84 21.11 -6.57
C SER A 207 1.89 19.62 -6.27
N PHE A 208 0.81 18.88 -6.53
CA PHE A 208 0.76 17.43 -6.28
C PHE A 208 1.89 16.71 -7.04
N ALA A 209 2.11 17.03 -8.31
CA ALA A 209 3.19 16.45 -9.12
C ALA A 209 4.59 16.82 -8.58
N GLU A 210 4.82 18.09 -8.22
CA GLU A 210 6.10 18.53 -7.67
C GLU A 210 6.44 17.82 -6.35
N GLN A 211 5.45 17.57 -5.50
CA GLN A 211 5.65 16.81 -4.26
C GLN A 211 6.08 15.36 -4.54
N ILE A 212 5.45 14.72 -5.53
CA ILE A 212 5.82 13.35 -5.97
C ILE A 212 7.28 13.35 -6.45
N ASP A 213 7.64 14.30 -7.31
CA ASP A 213 8.99 14.39 -7.87
C ASP A 213 10.04 14.63 -6.79
N LYS A 214 9.75 15.49 -5.81
CA LYS A 214 10.63 15.73 -4.65
C LYS A 214 10.86 14.46 -3.84
N VAL A 215 9.80 13.70 -3.53
CA VAL A 215 9.94 12.44 -2.78
C VAL A 215 10.71 11.42 -3.60
N CYS A 216 10.41 11.27 -4.90
CA CYS A 216 11.14 10.35 -5.77
C CYS A 216 12.63 10.72 -5.91
N ALA A 217 12.96 12.01 -6.00
CA ALA A 217 14.34 12.47 -6.03
C ALA A 217 15.05 12.21 -4.70
N TYR A 218 14.36 12.43 -3.59
CA TYR A 218 14.91 12.20 -2.23
C TYR A 218 15.22 10.73 -1.94
N LEU A 219 14.44 9.80 -2.52
CA LEU A 219 14.69 8.37 -2.38
C LEU A 219 15.96 7.88 -3.11
N LYS A 220 16.43 8.63 -4.11
CA LYS A 220 17.62 8.29 -4.91
C LYS A 220 18.94 8.79 -4.30
N ASN A 221 18.84 9.70 -3.35
CA ASN A 221 20.00 10.29 -2.64
C ASN A 221 20.24 9.56 -1.31
#